data_9499b2e17e08fa6c45a88e5482281b78
#
_entry.id   9499b2e17e08fa6c45a88e5482281b78
#
_cell.length_a   1.000
_cell.length_b   1.000
_cell.length_c   1.000
_cell.angle_alpha   90.00
_cell.angle_beta   90.00
_cell.angle_gamma   90.00
#
_symmetry.space_group_name_H-M   'P 1'
#
loop_
_entity.id
_entity.type
_entity.pdbx_description
1 polymer ?
#
loop_
_entity_poly.entity_id
_entity_poly.type
_entity_poly.pdbx_seq_one_letter_code
_entity_poly.pdbx_strand_id
1 'polypeptide(L)'
;ANKFMETYHLGDDSLLQAANIEFSKTKKSLLYIGTLSWEANIDGLLWFYDKVWPILKKQDSELTLSIIGKHADARLQEMAAKDDDIILTGFVEDVEPYFQQHRVFITPLRFGSGIKVKVVNALYRGIPCVTTSIGAEGLKVKDAEHLFIKDTPEAYAAAIQKLLTDEECWNAIRNNAREIANQYYTWHAVLATIKDAVEK
;
A
#
# COMPACT_ATOMS: atom_id res chain seq x y z
N ALA A 1 -16.02 -31.32 -14.13
CA ALA A 1 -16.28 -30.36 -13.05
C ALA A 1 -14.96 -29.89 -12.49
N ASN A 2 -14.68 -28.60 -12.50
CA ASN A 2 -13.50 -28.02 -11.87
C ASN A 2 -13.59 -28.29 -10.36
N LYS A 3 -12.64 -29.05 -9.82
CA LYS A 3 -12.57 -29.38 -8.39
C LYS A 3 -11.87 -28.28 -7.56
N PHE A 4 -11.47 -27.19 -8.18
CA PHE A 4 -10.76 -26.09 -7.55
C PHE A 4 -11.55 -24.81 -7.68
N MET A 5 -11.60 -24.06 -6.60
CA MET A 5 -12.23 -22.75 -6.51
C MET A 5 -11.21 -21.77 -5.96
N GLU A 6 -11.11 -20.61 -6.59
CA GLU A 6 -10.25 -19.53 -6.12
C GLU A 6 -11.02 -18.72 -5.06
N THR A 7 -10.42 -18.58 -3.87
CA THR A 7 -10.90 -17.69 -2.82
C THR A 7 -9.83 -16.67 -2.49
N TYR A 8 -10.25 -15.44 -2.19
CA TYR A 8 -9.32 -14.36 -1.88
C TYR A 8 -9.01 -14.29 -0.40
N HIS A 9 -7.76 -13.91 -0.08
CA HIS A 9 -7.37 -13.67 1.30
C HIS A 9 -8.22 -12.54 1.88
N LEU A 10 -8.80 -12.83 3.04
CA LEU A 10 -9.54 -11.86 3.82
C LEU A 10 -8.57 -11.03 4.65
N GLY A 11 -8.54 -9.74 4.39
CA GLY A 11 -8.02 -8.78 5.36
C GLY A 11 -9.02 -8.58 6.50
N ASP A 12 -8.89 -7.47 7.19
CA ASP A 12 -9.87 -7.03 8.19
C ASP A 12 -10.89 -6.12 7.50
N ASP A 13 -12.05 -6.67 7.09
CA ASP A 13 -13.08 -5.92 6.38
C ASP A 13 -13.83 -4.89 7.25
N SER A 14 -13.64 -4.93 8.58
CA SER A 14 -14.09 -3.85 9.47
C SER A 14 -13.45 -2.51 9.11
N LEU A 15 -12.29 -2.53 8.46
CA LEU A 15 -11.59 -1.33 7.97
C LEU A 15 -12.35 -0.57 6.87
N LEU A 16 -13.35 -1.19 6.23
CA LEU A 16 -14.30 -0.48 5.36
C LEU A 16 -15.14 0.56 6.13
N GLN A 17 -15.28 0.38 7.44
CA GLN A 17 -15.96 1.33 8.33
C GLN A 17 -15.01 2.43 8.85
N ALA A 18 -13.72 2.35 8.57
CA ALA A 18 -12.77 3.40 8.93
C ALA A 18 -13.19 4.75 8.32
N ALA A 19 -12.87 5.83 9.01
CA ALA A 19 -13.18 7.18 8.55
C ALA A 19 -12.59 7.43 7.16
N ASN A 20 -13.35 8.11 6.31
CA ASN A 20 -12.89 8.46 4.98
C ASN A 20 -11.64 9.33 5.06
N ILE A 21 -10.62 8.94 4.30
CA ILE A 21 -9.44 9.79 4.09
C ILE A 21 -9.80 10.86 3.07
N GLU A 22 -9.48 12.11 3.35
CA GLU A 22 -9.77 13.25 2.48
C GLU A 22 -8.47 13.89 2.01
N PHE A 23 -8.34 14.14 0.71
CA PHE A 23 -7.13 14.72 0.13
C PHE A 23 -6.69 16.00 0.83
N SER A 24 -7.63 16.90 1.09
CA SER A 24 -7.38 18.20 1.73
C SER A 24 -6.88 18.10 3.17
N LYS A 25 -7.14 16.98 3.85
CA LYS A 25 -6.73 16.74 5.24
C LYS A 25 -5.41 15.98 5.34
N THR A 26 -4.95 15.38 4.23
CA THR A 26 -3.67 14.67 4.19
C THR A 26 -2.50 15.61 3.90
N LYS A 27 -1.34 15.30 4.45
CA LYS A 27 -0.08 15.96 4.10
C LYS A 27 0.51 15.32 2.84
N LYS A 28 1.30 16.07 2.09
CA LYS A 28 2.15 15.51 1.02
C LYS A 28 3.24 14.64 1.66
N SER A 29 2.89 13.42 2.00
CA SER A 29 3.80 12.47 2.65
C SER A 29 3.45 11.05 2.27
N LEU A 30 4.44 10.17 2.40
CA LEU A 30 4.34 8.75 2.09
C LEU A 30 4.27 7.93 3.35
N LEU A 31 3.53 6.83 3.30
CA LEU A 31 3.38 5.87 4.38
C LEU A 31 3.80 4.47 3.91
N TYR A 32 4.60 3.80 4.72
CA TYR A 32 4.86 2.38 4.64
C TYR A 32 4.58 1.70 5.97
N ILE A 33 3.92 0.52 5.94
CA ILE A 33 3.69 -0.29 7.14
C ILE A 33 4.07 -1.74 6.84
N GLY A 34 4.86 -2.36 7.74
CA GLY A 34 5.21 -3.76 7.58
C GLY A 34 6.21 -4.28 8.60
N THR A 35 6.48 -5.59 8.55
CA THR A 35 7.52 -6.22 9.36
C THR A 35 8.90 -5.85 8.83
N LEU A 36 9.68 -5.11 9.61
CA LEU A 36 10.94 -4.50 9.17
C LEU A 36 12.16 -5.43 9.35
N SER A 37 11.94 -6.66 9.78
CA SER A 37 12.93 -7.76 9.79
C SER A 37 12.74 -8.76 8.65
N TRP A 38 11.71 -8.60 7.81
CA TRP A 38 11.47 -9.49 6.68
C TRP A 38 12.21 -8.98 5.44
N GLU A 39 13.06 -9.84 4.87
CA GLU A 39 14.02 -9.47 3.82
C GLU A 39 13.35 -8.81 2.59
N ALA A 40 12.19 -9.30 2.15
CA ALA A 40 11.49 -8.69 1.03
C ALA A 40 11.04 -7.24 1.30
N ASN A 41 10.70 -6.91 2.55
CA ASN A 41 10.36 -5.55 2.94
C ASN A 41 11.61 -4.66 3.02
N ILE A 42 12.69 -5.20 3.57
CA ILE A 42 13.97 -4.49 3.69
C ILE A 42 14.51 -4.15 2.31
N ASP A 43 14.60 -5.15 1.44
CA ASP A 43 15.08 -4.98 0.06
C ASP A 43 14.25 -3.96 -0.72
N GLY A 44 12.92 -4.06 -0.62
CA GLY A 44 12.02 -3.12 -1.28
C GLY A 44 12.19 -1.68 -0.79
N LEU A 45 12.32 -1.47 0.52
CA LEU A 45 12.54 -0.13 1.10
C LEU A 45 13.92 0.42 0.73
N LEU A 46 14.97 -0.39 0.72
CA LEU A 46 16.30 0.04 0.29
C LEU A 46 16.32 0.39 -1.21
N TRP A 47 15.68 -0.43 -2.05
CA TRP A 47 15.53 -0.11 -3.47
C TRP A 47 14.77 1.20 -3.67
N PHE A 48 13.68 1.41 -2.91
CA PHE A 48 12.92 2.64 -2.97
C PHE A 48 13.79 3.84 -2.60
N TYR A 49 14.53 3.75 -1.51
CA TYR A 49 15.44 4.79 -1.06
C TYR A 49 16.53 5.11 -2.08
N ASP A 50 17.19 4.08 -2.61
CA ASP A 50 18.34 4.27 -3.52
C ASP A 50 17.93 4.75 -4.91
N LYS A 51 16.75 4.35 -5.40
CA LYS A 51 16.37 4.54 -6.80
C LYS A 51 15.17 5.48 -7.01
N VAL A 52 14.17 5.44 -6.14
CA VAL A 52 12.93 6.20 -6.31
C VAL A 52 12.97 7.51 -5.53
N TRP A 53 13.39 7.44 -4.28
CA TRP A 53 13.42 8.57 -3.36
C TRP A 53 14.20 9.79 -3.87
N PRO A 54 15.41 9.66 -4.47
CA PRO A 54 16.13 10.80 -5.03
C PRO A 54 15.40 11.49 -6.18
N ILE A 55 14.58 10.75 -6.95
CA ILE A 55 13.76 11.32 -8.03
C ILE A 55 12.67 12.20 -7.41
N LEU A 56 12.00 11.69 -6.36
CA LEU A 56 10.94 12.42 -5.67
C LEU A 56 11.47 13.66 -4.95
N LYS A 57 12.60 13.55 -4.24
CA LYS A 57 13.22 14.67 -3.51
C LYS A 57 13.72 15.81 -4.41
N LYS A 58 14.04 15.54 -5.67
CA LYS A 58 14.32 16.58 -6.66
C LYS A 58 13.07 17.38 -7.06
N GLN A 59 11.88 16.77 -6.96
CA GLN A 59 10.62 17.39 -7.31
C GLN A 59 9.94 18.09 -6.12
N ASP A 60 10.10 17.51 -4.94
CA ASP A 60 9.55 18.03 -3.67
C ASP A 60 10.56 17.76 -2.55
N SER A 61 11.31 18.81 -2.17
CA SER A 61 12.34 18.73 -1.14
C SER A 61 11.76 18.53 0.28
N GLU A 62 10.49 18.84 0.49
CA GLU A 62 9.81 18.72 1.80
C GLU A 62 9.05 17.39 1.96
N LEU A 63 9.08 16.53 0.92
CA LEU A 63 8.43 15.22 0.97
C LEU A 63 9.02 14.37 2.09
N THR A 64 8.16 13.76 2.90
CA THR A 64 8.55 12.86 4.00
C THR A 64 8.01 11.46 3.79
N LEU A 65 8.69 10.46 4.37
CA LEU A 65 8.29 9.05 4.39
C LEU A 65 8.24 8.55 5.83
N SER A 66 7.07 8.11 6.29
CA SER A 66 6.93 7.40 7.56
C SER A 66 6.97 5.90 7.33
N ILE A 67 7.87 5.20 8.03
CA ILE A 67 8.04 3.75 8.00
C ILE A 67 7.68 3.19 9.36
N ILE A 68 6.59 2.40 9.40
CA ILE A 68 6.05 1.83 10.63
C ILE A 68 6.29 0.32 10.64
N GLY A 69 6.85 -0.18 11.73
CA GLY A 69 7.01 -1.62 11.92
C GLY A 69 7.94 -2.00 13.05
N LYS A 70 7.80 -3.25 13.49
CA LYS A 70 8.67 -3.82 14.54
C LYS A 70 10.01 -4.30 13.98
N HIS A 71 11.02 -4.34 14.85
CA HIS A 71 12.29 -5.00 14.61
C HIS A 71 13.00 -4.50 13.33
N ALA A 72 13.15 -3.18 13.21
CA ALA A 72 13.85 -2.60 12.07
C ALA A 72 15.27 -3.15 11.94
N ASP A 73 15.56 -3.71 10.76
CA ASP A 73 16.91 -4.16 10.39
C ASP A 73 17.90 -3.00 10.45
N ALA A 74 19.15 -3.29 10.77
CA ALA A 74 20.21 -2.27 10.89
C ALA A 74 20.39 -1.43 9.61
N ARG A 75 20.18 -2.03 8.43
CA ARG A 75 20.25 -1.34 7.13
C ARG A 75 19.19 -0.25 7.00
N LEU A 76 17.96 -0.50 7.52
CA LEU A 76 16.88 0.49 7.52
C LEU A 76 17.13 1.59 8.57
N GLN A 77 17.69 1.23 9.72
CA GLN A 77 18.09 2.20 10.72
C GLN A 77 19.19 3.13 10.21
N GLU A 78 20.20 2.58 9.53
CA GLU A 78 21.27 3.35 8.89
C GLU A 78 20.76 4.25 7.78
N MET A 79 19.80 3.79 6.98
CA MET A 79 19.12 4.57 5.95
C MET A 79 18.40 5.77 6.57
N ALA A 80 17.57 5.56 7.60
CA ALA A 80 16.82 6.62 8.26
C ALA A 80 17.74 7.60 9.02
N ALA A 81 18.89 7.14 9.53
CA ALA A 81 19.87 8.02 10.18
C ALA A 81 20.61 8.96 9.22
N LYS A 82 20.57 8.71 7.91
CA LYS A 82 21.20 9.52 6.86
C LYS A 82 20.26 10.55 6.24
N ASP A 83 18.96 10.46 6.51
CA ASP A 83 17.93 11.29 5.86
C ASP A 83 16.81 11.62 6.85
N ASP A 84 16.80 12.86 7.34
CA ASP A 84 15.85 13.35 8.35
C ASP A 84 14.38 13.35 7.86
N ASP A 85 14.14 13.25 6.55
CA ASP A 85 12.84 13.15 5.96
C ASP A 85 12.27 11.71 5.95
N ILE A 86 13.08 10.73 6.40
CA ILE A 86 12.67 9.35 6.59
C ILE A 86 12.47 9.05 8.07
N ILE A 87 11.20 8.92 8.47
CA ILE A 87 10.79 8.75 9.86
C ILE A 87 10.56 7.26 10.15
N LEU A 88 11.51 6.62 10.81
CA LEU A 88 11.38 5.25 11.28
C LEU A 88 10.75 5.24 12.69
N THR A 89 9.44 4.99 12.76
CA THR A 89 8.67 5.14 14.02
C THR A 89 8.85 3.97 14.98
N GLY A 90 9.29 2.80 14.50
CA GLY A 90 9.17 1.56 15.26
C GLY A 90 7.72 1.04 15.28
N PHE A 91 7.37 0.32 16.33
CA PHE A 91 6.01 -0.16 16.54
C PHE A 91 5.11 0.98 17.04
N VAL A 92 3.92 1.06 16.47
CA VAL A 92 2.84 1.92 16.97
C VAL A 92 1.63 1.06 17.32
N GLU A 93 0.92 1.42 18.38
CA GLU A 93 -0.25 0.69 18.84
C GLU A 93 -1.45 0.92 17.90
N ASP A 94 -1.63 2.16 17.46
CA ASP A 94 -2.68 2.56 16.52
C ASP A 94 -2.08 3.16 15.24
N VAL A 95 -2.39 2.54 14.10
CA VAL A 95 -1.94 2.98 12.77
C VAL A 95 -2.93 3.92 12.07
N GLU A 96 -4.17 4.04 12.56
CA GLU A 96 -5.21 4.83 11.89
C GLU A 96 -4.85 6.32 11.75
N PRO A 97 -4.24 6.99 12.74
CA PRO A 97 -3.81 8.38 12.58
C PRO A 97 -2.81 8.57 11.43
N TYR A 98 -1.97 7.58 11.18
CA TYR A 98 -1.01 7.63 10.08
C TYR A 98 -1.70 7.52 8.71
N PHE A 99 -2.68 6.61 8.57
CA PHE A 99 -3.47 6.53 7.36
C PHE A 99 -4.26 7.82 7.08
N GLN A 100 -4.75 8.49 8.11
CA GLN A 100 -5.50 9.74 7.98
C GLN A 100 -4.61 10.96 7.61
N GLN A 101 -3.34 10.91 7.94
CA GLN A 101 -2.43 12.06 7.76
C GLN A 101 -1.59 11.97 6.48
N HIS A 102 -1.34 10.76 5.97
CA HIS A 102 -0.49 10.55 4.80
C HIS A 102 -1.32 10.46 3.52
N ARG A 103 -0.74 10.94 2.41
CA ARG A 103 -1.44 11.01 1.13
C ARG A 103 -1.29 9.75 0.29
N VAL A 104 -0.15 9.08 0.34
CA VAL A 104 0.15 7.91 -0.50
C VAL A 104 0.74 6.79 0.34
N PHE A 105 0.20 5.58 0.17
CA PHE A 105 0.76 4.36 0.72
C PHE A 105 1.69 3.71 -0.30
N ILE A 106 2.85 3.21 0.13
CA ILE A 106 3.81 2.56 -0.77
C ILE A 106 4.09 1.11 -0.35
N THR A 107 4.25 0.22 -1.32
CA THR A 107 4.67 -1.17 -1.10
C THR A 107 5.64 -1.61 -2.18
N PRO A 108 6.92 -1.19 -2.12
CA PRO A 108 7.91 -1.36 -3.18
C PRO A 108 8.57 -2.74 -3.17
N LEU A 109 7.77 -3.82 -3.11
CA LEU A 109 8.26 -5.20 -3.04
C LEU A 109 8.83 -5.65 -4.39
N ARG A 110 10.02 -6.26 -4.39
CA ARG A 110 10.69 -6.76 -5.59
C ARG A 110 10.70 -8.28 -5.69
N PHE A 111 10.44 -8.97 -4.61
CA PHE A 111 10.25 -10.42 -4.54
C PHE A 111 9.34 -10.82 -3.39
N GLY A 112 8.97 -12.08 -3.34
CA GLY A 112 8.02 -12.66 -2.40
C GLY A 112 6.80 -13.22 -3.13
N SER A 113 6.06 -14.10 -2.50
CA SER A 113 4.88 -14.74 -3.07
C SER A 113 3.62 -14.48 -2.25
N GLY A 114 2.47 -14.76 -2.83
CA GLY A 114 1.17 -14.67 -2.18
C GLY A 114 0.64 -13.24 -2.01
N ILE A 115 -0.60 -13.16 -1.56
CA ILE A 115 -1.33 -11.89 -1.37
C ILE A 115 -0.68 -11.05 -0.26
N LYS A 116 -0.48 -9.79 -0.55
CA LYS A 116 0.12 -8.82 0.38
C LYS A 116 -0.99 -8.15 1.20
N VAL A 117 -1.26 -8.66 2.40
CA VAL A 117 -2.32 -8.17 3.31
C VAL A 117 -2.26 -6.66 3.52
N LYS A 118 -1.05 -6.07 3.58
CA LYS A 118 -0.88 -4.62 3.72
C LYS A 118 -1.49 -3.83 2.55
N VAL A 119 -1.47 -4.38 1.33
CA VAL A 119 -2.12 -3.76 0.16
C VAL A 119 -3.63 -3.86 0.30
N VAL A 120 -4.17 -5.03 0.68
CA VAL A 120 -5.61 -5.21 0.93
C VAL A 120 -6.10 -4.24 2.01
N ASN A 121 -5.35 -4.09 3.10
CA ASN A 121 -5.67 -3.16 4.18
C ASN A 121 -5.63 -1.68 3.73
N ALA A 122 -4.78 -1.33 2.77
CA ALA A 122 -4.77 0.00 2.16
C ALA A 122 -6.01 0.21 1.26
N LEU A 123 -6.42 -0.83 0.49
CA LEU A 123 -7.63 -0.77 -0.33
C LEU A 123 -8.89 -0.55 0.52
N TYR A 124 -9.05 -1.26 1.65
CA TYR A 124 -10.19 -1.07 2.55
C TYR A 124 -10.31 0.37 3.06
N ARG A 125 -9.19 0.96 3.47
CA ARG A 125 -9.17 2.35 3.97
C ARG A 125 -9.33 3.37 2.86
N GLY A 126 -9.02 2.98 1.63
CA GLY A 126 -9.03 3.86 0.48
C GLY A 126 -7.85 4.83 0.46
N ILE A 127 -6.73 4.50 1.10
CA ILE A 127 -5.51 5.28 0.86
C ILE A 127 -4.92 4.86 -0.51
N PRO A 128 -4.73 5.79 -1.45
CA PRO A 128 -4.12 5.46 -2.72
C PRO A 128 -2.75 4.83 -2.55
N CYS A 129 -2.55 3.69 -3.22
CA CYS A 129 -1.37 2.86 -3.08
C CYS A 129 -0.56 2.84 -4.38
N VAL A 130 0.76 2.94 -4.25
CA VAL A 130 1.70 2.62 -5.33
C VAL A 130 2.45 1.35 -4.92
N THR A 131 2.43 0.36 -5.80
CA THR A 131 3.06 -0.95 -5.57
C THR A 131 3.80 -1.43 -6.82
N THR A 132 4.48 -2.56 -6.72
CA THR A 132 5.07 -3.29 -7.86
C THR A 132 4.14 -4.41 -8.34
N SER A 133 4.48 -5.06 -9.46
CA SER A 133 3.79 -6.27 -9.91
C SER A 133 3.83 -7.38 -8.84
N ILE A 134 4.94 -7.51 -8.11
CA ILE A 134 5.08 -8.45 -6.98
C ILE A 134 4.15 -8.05 -5.82
N GLY A 135 4.03 -6.76 -5.52
CA GLY A 135 3.15 -6.30 -4.45
C GLY A 135 1.66 -6.45 -4.78
N ALA A 136 1.29 -6.43 -6.05
CA ALA A 136 -0.08 -6.65 -6.54
C ALA A 136 -0.41 -8.12 -6.85
N GLU A 137 0.57 -9.04 -6.72
CA GLU A 137 0.39 -10.46 -7.05
C GLU A 137 -0.81 -11.08 -6.32
N GLY A 138 -1.67 -11.79 -7.06
CA GLY A 138 -2.85 -12.47 -6.54
C GLY A 138 -4.01 -11.54 -6.19
N LEU A 139 -3.90 -10.24 -6.41
CA LEU A 139 -4.99 -9.29 -6.18
C LEU A 139 -5.81 -9.06 -7.47
N LYS A 140 -7.12 -8.93 -7.32
CA LYS A 140 -8.04 -8.52 -8.41
C LYS A 140 -8.05 -7.00 -8.59
N VAL A 141 -6.87 -6.45 -8.85
CA VAL A 141 -6.69 -5.00 -9.04
C VAL A 141 -6.18 -4.72 -10.45
N LYS A 142 -6.43 -3.51 -10.93
CA LYS A 142 -5.92 -3.02 -12.21
C LYS A 142 -5.10 -1.76 -11.99
N ASP A 143 -4.00 -1.67 -12.74
CA ASP A 143 -3.13 -0.50 -12.74
C ASP A 143 -3.89 0.77 -13.16
N ALA A 144 -3.62 1.86 -12.45
CA ALA A 144 -4.22 3.18 -12.64
C ALA A 144 -5.76 3.25 -12.49
N GLU A 145 -6.41 2.15 -12.04
CA GLU A 145 -7.83 2.10 -11.73
C GLU A 145 -8.08 1.96 -10.22
N HIS A 146 -7.45 0.97 -9.56
CA HIS A 146 -7.62 0.70 -8.13
C HIS A 146 -6.40 1.10 -7.30
N LEU A 147 -5.23 1.07 -7.91
CA LEU A 147 -3.93 1.46 -7.37
C LEU A 147 -2.96 1.65 -8.54
N PHE A 148 -1.72 2.08 -8.28
CA PHE A 148 -0.68 2.11 -9.31
C PHE A 148 0.27 0.91 -9.16
N ILE A 149 0.53 0.19 -10.28
CA ILE A 149 1.47 -0.94 -10.36
C ILE A 149 2.66 -0.52 -11.23
N LYS A 150 3.82 -0.29 -10.63
CA LYS A 150 5.00 0.23 -11.33
C LYS A 150 6.27 -0.49 -10.86
N ASP A 151 7.05 -0.98 -11.81
CA ASP A 151 8.24 -1.80 -11.54
C ASP A 151 9.56 -1.06 -11.79
N THR A 152 9.53 0.10 -12.47
CA THR A 152 10.72 0.93 -12.66
C THR A 152 10.73 2.13 -11.72
N PRO A 153 11.92 2.61 -11.31
CA PRO A 153 12.02 3.75 -10.40
C PRO A 153 11.31 5.01 -10.91
N GLU A 154 11.46 5.30 -12.20
CA GLU A 154 10.89 6.50 -12.83
C GLU A 154 9.36 6.41 -12.87
N ALA A 155 8.79 5.26 -13.26
CA ALA A 155 7.36 5.06 -13.29
C ALA A 155 6.75 5.04 -11.87
N TYR A 156 7.47 4.47 -10.90
CA TYR A 156 7.06 4.44 -9.50
C TYR A 156 7.02 5.86 -8.91
N ALA A 157 8.07 6.66 -9.15
CA ALA A 157 8.13 8.06 -8.74
C ALA A 157 7.04 8.92 -9.42
N ALA A 158 6.82 8.74 -10.72
CA ALA A 158 5.79 9.47 -11.47
C ALA A 158 4.37 9.16 -10.94
N ALA A 159 4.08 7.90 -10.59
CA ALA A 159 2.80 7.50 -10.01
C ALA A 159 2.59 8.14 -8.62
N ILE A 160 3.64 8.15 -7.78
CA ILE A 160 3.59 8.83 -6.48
C ILE A 160 3.34 10.33 -6.69
N GLN A 161 4.11 10.99 -7.54
CA GLN A 161 3.98 12.44 -7.79
C GLN A 161 2.57 12.79 -8.28
N LYS A 162 1.98 11.96 -9.15
CA LYS A 162 0.60 12.14 -9.58
C LYS A 162 -0.36 12.10 -8.41
N LEU A 163 -0.28 11.11 -7.53
CA LEU A 163 -1.14 11.01 -6.35
C LEU A 163 -0.90 12.12 -5.32
N LEU A 164 0.31 12.68 -5.24
CA LEU A 164 0.59 13.78 -4.34
C LEU A 164 -0.02 15.12 -4.79
N THR A 165 -0.29 15.29 -6.10
CA THR A 165 -0.64 16.60 -6.68
C THR A 165 -1.97 16.64 -7.41
N ASP A 166 -2.48 15.51 -7.89
CA ASP A 166 -3.72 15.41 -8.66
C ASP A 166 -4.85 14.86 -7.76
N GLU A 167 -5.65 15.77 -7.21
CA GLU A 167 -6.76 15.43 -6.31
C GLU A 167 -7.84 14.60 -6.99
N GLU A 168 -8.12 14.85 -8.27
CA GLU A 168 -9.13 14.10 -9.01
C GLU A 168 -8.70 12.65 -9.18
N CYS A 169 -7.46 12.42 -9.63
CA CYS A 169 -6.88 11.08 -9.72
C CYS A 169 -6.84 10.39 -8.36
N TRP A 170 -6.42 11.09 -7.31
CA TRP A 170 -6.34 10.58 -5.95
C TRP A 170 -7.72 10.10 -5.46
N ASN A 171 -8.77 10.93 -5.64
CA ASN A 171 -10.13 10.58 -5.24
C ASN A 171 -10.71 9.41 -6.06
N ALA A 172 -10.41 9.34 -7.38
CA ALA A 172 -10.83 8.23 -8.21
C ALA A 172 -10.21 6.90 -7.73
N ILE A 173 -8.89 6.86 -7.53
CA ILE A 173 -8.19 5.68 -7.00
C ILE A 173 -8.72 5.28 -5.63
N ARG A 174 -8.92 6.24 -4.71
CA ARG A 174 -9.49 5.99 -3.37
C ARG A 174 -10.84 5.29 -3.44
N ASN A 175 -11.75 5.80 -4.26
CA ASN A 175 -13.10 5.27 -4.38
C ASN A 175 -13.10 3.86 -4.98
N ASN A 176 -12.38 3.68 -6.09
CA ASN A 176 -12.27 2.39 -6.76
C ASN A 176 -11.57 1.34 -5.88
N ALA A 177 -10.57 1.74 -5.09
CA ALA A 177 -9.91 0.86 -4.13
C ALA A 177 -10.87 0.31 -3.09
N ARG A 178 -11.73 1.15 -2.51
CA ARG A 178 -12.74 0.72 -1.53
C ARG A 178 -13.83 -0.14 -2.19
N GLU A 179 -14.22 0.18 -3.40
CA GLU A 179 -15.22 -0.58 -4.15
C GLU A 179 -14.71 -2.01 -4.43
N ILE A 180 -13.51 -2.15 -4.99
CA ILE A 180 -12.93 -3.47 -5.28
C ILE A 180 -12.70 -4.28 -4.00
N ALA A 181 -12.29 -3.61 -2.89
CA ALA A 181 -12.13 -4.26 -1.60
C ALA A 181 -13.46 -4.80 -1.07
N ASN A 182 -14.52 -4.02 -1.14
CA ASN A 182 -15.87 -4.45 -0.75
C ASN A 182 -16.38 -5.60 -1.62
N GLN A 183 -16.10 -5.57 -2.91
CA GLN A 183 -16.59 -6.57 -3.86
C GLN A 183 -15.95 -7.95 -3.69
N TYR A 184 -14.63 -8.00 -3.38
CA TYR A 184 -13.88 -9.27 -3.45
C TYR A 184 -13.24 -9.72 -2.15
N TYR A 185 -12.99 -8.83 -1.19
CA TYR A 185 -12.17 -9.16 -0.02
C TYR A 185 -12.96 -9.21 1.30
N THR A 186 -14.26 -8.91 1.31
CA THR A 186 -15.08 -9.02 2.50
C THR A 186 -15.42 -10.48 2.82
N TRP A 187 -15.68 -10.78 4.09
CA TRP A 187 -16.19 -12.08 4.52
C TRP A 187 -17.46 -12.47 3.74
N HIS A 188 -18.36 -11.51 3.53
CA HIS A 188 -19.58 -11.74 2.76
C HIS A 188 -19.28 -12.21 1.32
N ALA A 189 -18.37 -11.54 0.63
CA ALA A 189 -18.01 -11.87 -0.75
C ALA A 189 -17.36 -13.26 -0.86
N VAL A 190 -16.47 -13.60 0.06
CA VAL A 190 -15.78 -14.89 0.06
C VAL A 190 -16.72 -16.02 0.44
N LEU A 191 -17.56 -15.86 1.46
CA LEU A 191 -18.52 -16.87 1.87
C LEU A 191 -19.61 -17.12 0.82
N ALA A 192 -20.05 -16.09 0.10
CA ALA A 192 -20.97 -16.25 -1.03
C ALA A 192 -20.37 -17.16 -2.13
N THR A 193 -19.08 -16.94 -2.47
CA THR A 193 -18.36 -17.77 -3.43
C THR A 193 -18.27 -19.23 -2.98
N ILE A 194 -18.00 -19.48 -1.69
CA ILE A 194 -17.95 -20.84 -1.12
C ILE A 194 -19.31 -21.51 -1.16
N LYS A 195 -20.37 -20.78 -0.79
CA LYS A 195 -21.75 -21.29 -0.82
C LYS A 195 -22.16 -21.74 -2.22
N ASP A 196 -21.91 -20.90 -3.23
CA ASP A 196 -22.22 -21.21 -4.64
C ASP A 196 -21.49 -22.46 -5.15
N ALA A 197 -20.31 -22.77 -4.59
CA ALA A 197 -19.54 -23.95 -4.96
C ALA A 197 -20.03 -25.23 -4.28
N VAL A 198 -20.60 -25.14 -3.10
CA VAL A 198 -21.13 -26.29 -2.33
C VAL A 198 -22.52 -26.69 -2.84
N GLU A 199 -23.32 -25.73 -3.34
CA GLU A 199 -24.68 -25.94 -3.85
C GLU A 199 -24.72 -26.46 -5.31
N LYS A 200 -23.58 -26.53 -6.00
CA LYS A 200 -23.39 -27.10 -7.35
C LYS A 200 -22.81 -28.52 -7.31
#